data_b705fc64bb5cd4e4c8556530708df063
#
_entry.id   b705fc64bb5cd4e4c8556530708df063
#
_cell.length_a   1.000
_cell.length_b   1.000
_cell.length_c   1.000
_cell.angle_alpha   90.00
_cell.angle_beta   90.00
_cell.angle_gamma   90.00
#
_symmetry.space_group_name_H-M   'P 1'
#
loop_
_entity.id
_entity.type
_entity.pdbx_description
1 polymer ?
#
loop_
_entity_poly.entity_id
_entity_poly.type
_entity_poly.pdbx_seq_one_letter_code
_entity_poly.pdbx_strand_id
1 'polypeptide(L)'
;MLTLLLCLAALAVSASSCTGGKNEADDPTRVRVGIVFDIGGKDDRSFNAAAFEGVKRAERELGIVLRDVEPGNPTSIEPAMRAFAERGYDLVIGVGFAQAPIMEIVAKDYPHINFAIVDGVSQLPNVASLVFKEHQGSYLVGMIAARTTRTGKLGFVGGMDIPLIHRFATGYEEGAKAVNPNISVYRNFVGVTDSAWNNPGKGKELALSQIGKGADVIFTAAGNSGLGAFDAVEQAGKGADGRATHFVIGVDSNQNMVKPGYVLTSMVKRVDNAVYDIVNDVKNKRFQGGIHVFGLDKDGVAFSLDQYNQPLIDPSVLQEVEAARQKIIKGEIQVTDAMAK
;
A
#
# COMPACT_ATOMS: atom_id res chain seq x y z
N MET A 1 -74.84 -28.27 49.16
CA MET A 1 -74.01 -29.26 48.44
C MET A 1 -73.35 -28.50 47.29
N LEU A 2 -72.11 -28.13 47.50
CA LEU A 2 -71.37 -27.26 46.55
C LEU A 2 -70.13 -28.06 46.12
N THR A 3 -70.07 -28.47 44.87
CA THR A 3 -69.02 -29.27 44.28
C THR A 3 -67.88 -28.37 43.78
N LEU A 4 -66.70 -28.58 44.36
CA LEU A 4 -65.49 -27.84 44.06
C LEU A 4 -64.80 -28.51 42.86
N LEU A 5 -64.68 -27.81 41.70
CA LEU A 5 -63.88 -28.26 40.54
C LEU A 5 -62.47 -27.70 40.69
N LEU A 6 -61.50 -28.61 40.82
CA LEU A 6 -60.06 -28.27 40.78
C LEU A 6 -59.63 -28.23 39.30
N CYS A 7 -59.23 -27.07 38.79
CA CYS A 7 -58.50 -26.91 37.51
C CYS A 7 -57.00 -27.04 37.77
N LEU A 8 -56.36 -28.13 37.35
CA LEU A 8 -54.92 -28.27 37.23
C LEU A 8 -54.45 -27.49 35.97
N ALA A 9 -53.78 -26.40 36.17
CA ALA A 9 -53.05 -25.72 35.10
C ALA A 9 -51.64 -26.34 34.97
N ALA A 10 -51.36 -27.07 33.91
CA ALA A 10 -50.04 -27.54 33.58
C ALA A 10 -49.22 -26.40 32.99
N LEU A 11 -48.21 -25.90 33.70
CA LEU A 11 -47.19 -24.97 33.16
C LEU A 11 -46.21 -25.77 32.28
N ALA A 12 -46.36 -25.65 30.96
CA ALA A 12 -45.32 -26.07 30.02
C ALA A 12 -44.16 -25.07 30.08
N VAL A 13 -43.07 -25.42 30.75
CA VAL A 13 -41.82 -24.70 30.70
C VAL A 13 -41.16 -24.99 29.35
N SER A 14 -41.27 -24.04 28.40
CA SER A 14 -40.53 -24.07 27.16
C SER A 14 -39.07 -23.80 27.46
N ALA A 15 -38.26 -24.85 27.53
CA ALA A 15 -36.81 -24.73 27.53
C ALA A 15 -36.38 -24.19 26.16
N SER A 16 -36.23 -22.86 26.04
CA SER A 16 -35.52 -22.23 24.92
C SER A 16 -34.06 -22.70 25.01
N SER A 17 -33.69 -23.66 24.22
CA SER A 17 -32.32 -24.00 23.92
C SER A 17 -31.66 -22.77 23.28
N CYS A 18 -30.87 -22.03 24.04
CA CYS A 18 -29.88 -21.12 23.51
C CYS A 18 -28.88 -21.99 22.74
N THR A 19 -29.11 -22.20 21.46
CA THR A 19 -28.05 -22.59 20.54
C THR A 19 -27.07 -21.42 20.51
N GLY A 20 -26.04 -21.49 21.34
CA GLY A 20 -24.91 -20.62 21.25
C GLY A 20 -24.38 -20.73 19.84
N GLY A 21 -24.59 -19.69 19.02
CA GLY A 21 -23.96 -19.60 17.72
C GLY A 21 -22.45 -19.76 17.95
N LYS A 22 -21.88 -20.83 17.40
CA LYS A 22 -20.41 -20.93 17.32
C LYS A 22 -19.95 -19.65 16.67
N ASN A 23 -19.12 -18.87 17.36
CA ASN A 23 -18.49 -17.72 16.75
C ASN A 23 -17.78 -18.23 15.49
N GLU A 24 -18.10 -17.70 14.33
CA GLU A 24 -17.41 -18.04 13.07
C GLU A 24 -15.89 -17.91 13.17
N ALA A 25 -15.42 -17.13 14.14
CA ALA A 25 -14.01 -16.96 14.46
C ALA A 25 -13.36 -18.22 15.08
N ASP A 26 -14.13 -19.21 15.55
CA ASP A 26 -13.65 -20.42 16.22
C ASP A 26 -13.75 -21.68 15.35
N ASP A 27 -14.06 -21.55 14.05
CA ASP A 27 -14.08 -22.68 13.12
C ASP A 27 -12.63 -23.12 12.80
N PRO A 28 -12.17 -24.29 13.29
CA PRO A 28 -10.80 -24.76 13.09
C PRO A 28 -10.50 -25.16 11.64
N THR A 29 -11.51 -25.19 10.78
CA THR A 29 -11.35 -25.52 9.35
C THR A 29 -11.01 -24.32 8.48
N ARG A 30 -11.17 -23.11 9.02
CA ARG A 30 -10.88 -21.85 8.31
C ARG A 30 -9.46 -21.38 8.56
N VAL A 31 -8.80 -20.95 7.49
CA VAL A 31 -7.46 -20.33 7.59
C VAL A 31 -7.55 -19.03 8.39
N ARG A 32 -6.68 -18.89 9.37
CA ARG A 32 -6.58 -17.74 10.28
C ARG A 32 -5.40 -16.87 9.87
N VAL A 33 -5.68 -15.61 9.55
CA VAL A 33 -4.68 -14.63 9.11
C VAL A 33 -4.63 -13.47 10.09
N GLY A 34 -3.43 -13.21 10.62
CA GLY A 34 -3.10 -12.03 11.40
C GLY A 34 -2.32 -11.03 10.55
N ILE A 35 -2.65 -9.75 10.60
CA ILE A 35 -1.89 -8.70 9.93
C ILE A 35 -1.51 -7.59 10.91
N VAL A 36 -0.25 -7.16 10.87
CA VAL A 36 0.28 -6.05 11.68
C VAL A 36 0.68 -4.93 10.72
N PHE A 37 -0.02 -3.80 10.80
CA PHE A 37 0.22 -2.64 9.94
C PHE A 37 1.46 -1.84 10.37
N ASP A 38 1.92 -0.96 9.48
CA ASP A 38 2.93 0.03 9.78
C ASP A 38 2.32 1.20 10.60
N ILE A 39 3.18 2.02 11.17
CA ILE A 39 2.83 3.18 12.03
C ILE A 39 1.90 4.19 11.34
N GLY A 40 1.88 4.22 10.01
CA GLY A 40 0.95 5.05 9.23
C GLY A 40 -0.53 4.73 9.42
N GLY A 41 -0.85 3.52 9.91
CA GLY A 41 -2.23 3.03 10.09
C GLY A 41 -2.91 2.66 8.77
N LYS A 42 -3.97 1.83 8.85
CA LYS A 42 -4.66 1.27 7.67
C LYS A 42 -5.47 2.28 6.86
N ASP A 43 -5.70 3.48 7.39
CA ASP A 43 -6.46 4.55 6.73
C ASP A 43 -5.56 5.56 6.00
N ASP A 44 -4.29 5.24 5.74
CA ASP A 44 -3.31 6.11 5.09
C ASP A 44 -3.61 6.42 3.62
N ARG A 45 -4.64 5.80 3.05
CA ARG A 45 -5.03 5.86 1.63
C ARG A 45 -3.91 5.52 0.65
N SER A 46 -2.90 4.79 1.10
CA SER A 46 -1.66 4.47 0.39
C SER A 46 -1.27 3.02 0.65
N PHE A 47 -0.14 2.80 1.30
CA PHE A 47 0.53 1.53 1.50
C PHE A 47 -0.24 0.56 2.41
N ASN A 48 -0.58 1.00 3.62
CA ASN A 48 -1.34 0.17 4.56
C ASN A 48 -2.77 -0.08 4.07
N ALA A 49 -3.41 0.95 3.48
CA ALA A 49 -4.74 0.80 2.88
C ALA A 49 -4.74 -0.26 1.78
N ALA A 50 -3.70 -0.32 0.92
CA ALA A 50 -3.57 -1.36 -0.10
C ALA A 50 -3.43 -2.76 0.52
N ALA A 51 -2.60 -2.92 1.57
CA ALA A 51 -2.48 -4.19 2.29
C ALA A 51 -3.81 -4.62 2.92
N PHE A 52 -4.54 -3.67 3.52
CA PHE A 52 -5.85 -3.91 4.13
C PHE A 52 -6.88 -4.37 3.10
N GLU A 53 -6.94 -3.73 1.93
CA GLU A 53 -7.82 -4.16 0.84
C GLU A 53 -7.52 -5.59 0.38
N GLY A 54 -6.24 -5.98 0.31
CA GLY A 54 -5.84 -7.34 -0.03
C GLY A 54 -6.37 -8.39 0.96
N VAL A 55 -6.18 -8.18 2.27
CA VAL A 55 -6.67 -9.13 3.30
C VAL A 55 -8.19 -9.10 3.41
N LYS A 56 -8.85 -7.94 3.22
CA LYS A 56 -10.31 -7.84 3.22
C LYS A 56 -10.94 -8.54 2.01
N ARG A 57 -10.29 -8.45 0.85
CA ARG A 57 -10.69 -9.24 -0.32
C ARG A 57 -10.55 -10.74 -0.04
N ALA A 58 -9.44 -11.16 0.57
CA ALA A 58 -9.24 -12.56 0.96
C ALA A 58 -10.29 -13.02 1.99
N GLU A 59 -10.67 -12.20 2.95
CA GLU A 59 -11.74 -12.51 3.91
C GLU A 59 -13.07 -12.76 3.19
N ARG A 60 -13.45 -11.88 2.25
CA ARG A 60 -14.69 -11.99 1.50
C ARG A 60 -14.71 -13.20 0.53
N GLU A 61 -13.65 -13.38 -0.23
CA GLU A 61 -13.63 -14.34 -1.35
C GLU A 61 -13.12 -15.72 -0.94
N LEU A 62 -12.19 -15.77 0.01
CA LEU A 62 -11.58 -17.01 0.46
C LEU A 62 -12.17 -17.52 1.77
N GLY A 63 -13.02 -16.75 2.46
CA GLY A 63 -13.66 -17.14 3.71
C GLY A 63 -12.68 -17.37 4.87
N ILE A 64 -11.57 -16.65 4.90
CA ILE A 64 -10.59 -16.70 6.00
C ILE A 64 -11.12 -16.03 7.26
N VAL A 65 -10.48 -16.28 8.40
CA VAL A 65 -10.67 -15.52 9.64
C VAL A 65 -9.57 -14.49 9.75
N LEU A 66 -9.92 -13.21 9.65
CA LEU A 66 -8.99 -12.09 9.71
C LEU A 66 -8.96 -11.44 11.10
N ARG A 67 -7.78 -11.12 11.58
CA ARG A 67 -7.54 -10.17 12.68
C ARG A 67 -6.42 -9.22 12.28
N ASP A 68 -6.61 -7.94 12.59
CA ASP A 68 -5.65 -6.89 12.28
C ASP A 68 -5.22 -6.15 13.55
N VAL A 69 -4.00 -5.62 13.51
CA VAL A 69 -3.44 -4.76 14.57
C VAL A 69 -2.80 -3.54 13.92
N GLU A 70 -3.21 -2.37 14.39
CA GLU A 70 -2.53 -1.10 14.15
C GLU A 70 -1.65 -0.80 15.36
N PRO A 71 -0.31 -0.92 15.26
CA PRO A 71 0.57 -0.66 16.39
C PRO A 71 0.59 0.84 16.70
N GLY A 72 0.38 1.19 17.97
CA GLY A 72 0.45 2.60 18.41
C GLY A 72 1.88 3.16 18.43
N ASN A 73 2.88 2.26 18.43
CA ASN A 73 4.29 2.58 18.42
C ASN A 73 5.11 1.35 17.98
N PRO A 74 6.40 1.51 17.60
CA PRO A 74 7.23 0.40 17.11
C PRO A 74 7.40 -0.76 18.11
N THR A 75 7.37 -0.49 19.41
CA THR A 75 7.55 -1.55 20.45
C THR A 75 6.33 -2.46 20.59
N SER A 76 5.19 -2.10 20.02
CA SER A 76 3.96 -2.91 20.02
C SER A 76 3.94 -3.96 18.90
N ILE A 77 4.86 -3.89 17.91
CA ILE A 77 4.87 -4.75 16.72
C ILE A 77 5.21 -6.20 17.10
N GLU A 78 6.32 -6.42 17.81
CA GLU A 78 6.74 -7.77 18.21
C GLU A 78 5.69 -8.49 19.06
N PRO A 79 5.14 -7.89 20.14
CA PRO A 79 4.07 -8.52 20.92
C PRO A 79 2.85 -8.88 20.07
N ALA A 80 2.46 -8.06 19.09
CA ALA A 80 1.34 -8.35 18.20
C ALA A 80 1.62 -9.56 17.30
N MET A 81 2.81 -9.64 16.68
CA MET A 81 3.20 -10.80 15.86
C MET A 81 3.26 -12.09 16.68
N ARG A 82 3.87 -12.04 17.89
CA ARG A 82 3.94 -13.18 18.81
C ARG A 82 2.56 -13.65 19.23
N ALA A 83 1.65 -12.74 19.57
CA ALA A 83 0.30 -13.09 19.96
C ALA A 83 -0.48 -13.83 18.85
N PHE A 84 -0.26 -13.53 17.57
CA PHE A 84 -0.82 -14.30 16.47
C PHE A 84 -0.17 -15.68 16.36
N ALA A 85 1.15 -15.75 16.42
CA ALA A 85 1.89 -17.00 16.33
C ALA A 85 1.56 -17.96 17.48
N GLU A 86 1.54 -17.49 18.73
CA GLU A 86 1.17 -18.25 19.94
C GLU A 86 -0.26 -18.82 19.87
N ARG A 87 -1.18 -18.07 19.24
CA ARG A 87 -2.57 -18.52 19.03
C ARG A 87 -2.71 -19.46 17.83
N GLY A 88 -1.62 -19.83 17.17
CA GLY A 88 -1.60 -20.77 16.05
C GLY A 88 -2.31 -20.23 14.80
N TYR A 89 -2.09 -18.97 14.46
CA TYR A 89 -2.55 -18.45 13.15
C TYR A 89 -1.78 -19.13 12.03
N ASP A 90 -2.44 -19.38 10.91
CA ASP A 90 -1.84 -20.05 9.75
C ASP A 90 -0.89 -19.14 8.97
N LEU A 91 -1.14 -17.81 9.03
CA LEU A 91 -0.31 -16.78 8.42
C LEU A 91 -0.28 -15.52 9.28
N VAL A 92 0.92 -14.98 9.49
CA VAL A 92 1.14 -13.67 10.11
C VAL A 92 1.80 -12.74 9.09
N ILE A 93 1.15 -11.64 8.77
CA ILE A 93 1.63 -10.65 7.78
C ILE A 93 2.13 -9.42 8.51
N GLY A 94 3.35 -8.99 8.21
CA GLY A 94 3.91 -7.70 8.61
C GLY A 94 3.91 -6.74 7.42
N VAL A 95 3.48 -5.50 7.64
CA VAL A 95 3.43 -4.48 6.60
C VAL A 95 4.50 -3.43 6.87
N GLY A 96 5.49 -3.33 5.95
CA GLY A 96 6.58 -2.35 6.02
C GLY A 96 7.93 -2.93 6.42
N PHE A 97 8.96 -2.41 5.76
CA PHE A 97 10.35 -2.87 5.87
C PHE A 97 10.91 -2.89 7.32
N ALA A 98 10.46 -1.94 8.16
CA ALA A 98 10.91 -1.82 9.54
C ALA A 98 10.54 -3.03 10.40
N GLN A 99 9.55 -3.81 9.98
CA GLN A 99 9.10 -5.01 10.68
C GLN A 99 9.94 -6.26 10.34
N ALA A 100 10.78 -6.23 9.31
CA ALA A 100 11.53 -7.41 8.87
C ALA A 100 12.47 -7.99 9.95
N PRO A 101 13.28 -7.21 10.69
CA PRO A 101 14.11 -7.74 11.78
C PRO A 101 13.28 -8.36 12.92
N ILE A 102 12.14 -7.76 13.23
CA ILE A 102 11.21 -8.24 14.27
C ILE A 102 10.60 -9.58 13.82
N MET A 103 10.11 -9.63 12.58
CA MET A 103 9.55 -10.85 12.00
C MET A 103 10.56 -12.00 11.98
N GLU A 104 11.85 -11.73 11.67
CA GLU A 104 12.89 -12.77 11.73
C GLU A 104 13.04 -13.38 13.12
N ILE A 105 12.97 -12.58 14.18
CA ILE A 105 13.03 -13.07 15.56
C ILE A 105 11.82 -13.97 15.83
N VAL A 106 10.61 -13.48 15.55
CA VAL A 106 9.37 -14.22 15.82
C VAL A 106 9.29 -15.49 14.97
N ALA A 107 9.60 -15.41 13.69
CA ALA A 107 9.51 -16.55 12.77
C ALA A 107 10.50 -17.68 13.09
N LYS A 108 11.66 -17.38 13.68
CA LYS A 108 12.60 -18.38 14.22
C LYS A 108 12.02 -19.16 15.39
N ASP A 109 11.28 -18.46 16.29
CA ASP A 109 10.67 -19.08 17.47
C ASP A 109 9.45 -19.94 17.10
N TYR A 110 8.79 -19.64 15.94
CA TYR A 110 7.58 -20.34 15.46
C TYR A 110 7.76 -20.91 14.04
N PRO A 111 8.67 -21.89 13.84
CA PRO A 111 9.04 -22.38 12.51
C PRO A 111 7.90 -23.11 11.75
N HIS A 112 6.82 -23.46 12.45
CA HIS A 112 5.62 -24.10 11.87
C HIS A 112 4.53 -23.13 11.44
N ILE A 113 4.69 -21.83 11.73
CA ILE A 113 3.79 -20.77 11.30
C ILE A 113 4.34 -20.14 10.01
N ASN A 114 3.46 -19.83 9.05
CA ASN A 114 3.82 -19.07 7.88
C ASN A 114 3.83 -17.57 8.19
N PHE A 115 4.83 -16.87 7.67
CA PHE A 115 4.94 -15.42 7.77
C PHE A 115 5.06 -14.79 6.39
N ALA A 116 4.60 -13.56 6.25
CA ALA A 116 4.85 -12.75 5.07
C ALA A 116 5.23 -11.32 5.47
N ILE A 117 6.23 -10.75 4.82
CA ILE A 117 6.66 -9.37 5.04
C ILE A 117 6.56 -8.56 3.76
N VAL A 118 5.87 -7.43 3.80
CA VAL A 118 5.78 -6.48 2.69
C VAL A 118 6.94 -5.51 2.80
N ASP A 119 7.70 -5.33 1.71
CA ASP A 119 8.86 -4.45 1.59
C ASP A 119 10.07 -4.84 2.46
N GLY A 120 10.05 -6.00 3.08
CA GLY A 120 11.17 -6.55 3.83
C GLY A 120 11.73 -7.82 3.18
N VAL A 121 12.97 -8.17 3.53
CA VAL A 121 13.61 -9.40 3.06
C VAL A 121 14.03 -10.24 4.25
N SER A 122 13.66 -11.52 4.23
CA SER A 122 14.12 -12.56 5.17
C SER A 122 14.64 -13.78 4.40
N GLN A 123 15.59 -14.49 4.99
CA GLN A 123 16.12 -15.74 4.45
C GLN A 123 15.49 -16.99 5.11
N LEU A 124 14.55 -16.80 6.03
CA LEU A 124 13.91 -17.92 6.71
C LEU A 124 12.92 -18.64 5.80
N PRO A 125 12.90 -19.99 5.81
CA PRO A 125 12.08 -20.77 4.90
C PRO A 125 10.56 -20.62 5.12
N ASN A 126 10.14 -20.18 6.31
CA ASN A 126 8.76 -19.92 6.66
C ASN A 126 8.35 -18.45 6.52
N VAL A 127 9.18 -17.60 5.87
CA VAL A 127 8.87 -16.19 5.61
C VAL A 127 8.84 -15.92 4.11
N ALA A 128 7.72 -15.45 3.59
CA ALA A 128 7.59 -14.93 2.24
C ALA A 128 7.87 -13.41 2.23
N SER A 129 8.87 -12.99 1.47
CA SER A 129 9.27 -11.58 1.30
C SER A 129 8.63 -11.02 0.05
N LEU A 130 7.64 -10.14 0.21
CA LEU A 130 6.89 -9.53 -0.89
C LEU A 130 7.53 -8.19 -1.25
N VAL A 131 8.35 -8.16 -2.31
CA VAL A 131 9.12 -6.99 -2.74
C VAL A 131 8.74 -6.54 -4.14
N PHE A 132 8.85 -5.25 -4.41
CA PHE A 132 8.36 -4.65 -5.64
C PHE A 132 9.48 -3.96 -6.43
N LYS A 133 9.27 -3.79 -7.73
CA LYS A 133 10.16 -3.01 -8.62
C LYS A 133 9.62 -1.59 -8.77
N GLU A 134 9.61 -0.83 -7.68
CA GLU A 134 9.03 0.51 -7.62
C GLU A 134 9.64 1.47 -8.63
N HIS A 135 10.95 1.32 -8.93
CA HIS A 135 11.65 2.09 -9.96
C HIS A 135 10.96 1.99 -11.33
N GLN A 136 10.41 0.82 -11.68
CA GLN A 136 9.74 0.62 -12.96
C GLN A 136 8.42 1.41 -13.07
N GLY A 137 7.56 1.34 -12.04
CA GLY A 137 6.32 2.13 -11.99
C GLY A 137 6.59 3.62 -11.92
N SER A 138 7.61 4.01 -11.13
CA SER A 138 8.05 5.41 -11.00
C SER A 138 8.58 5.99 -12.30
N TYR A 139 9.27 5.20 -13.12
CA TYR A 139 9.71 5.60 -14.46
C TYR A 139 8.51 6.03 -15.33
N LEU A 140 7.45 5.22 -15.34
CA LEU A 140 6.25 5.52 -16.14
C LEU A 140 5.58 6.83 -15.71
N VAL A 141 5.41 7.06 -14.40
CA VAL A 141 4.82 8.31 -13.91
C VAL A 141 5.77 9.50 -14.08
N GLY A 142 7.07 9.26 -14.11
CA GLY A 142 8.10 10.25 -14.48
C GLY A 142 7.93 10.74 -15.93
N MET A 143 7.66 9.83 -16.87
CA MET A 143 7.35 10.19 -18.26
C MET A 143 6.07 11.03 -18.35
N ILE A 144 5.00 10.62 -17.63
CA ILE A 144 3.74 11.39 -17.59
C ILE A 144 3.99 12.80 -17.05
N ALA A 145 4.73 12.93 -15.95
CA ALA A 145 5.08 14.21 -15.36
C ALA A 145 5.84 15.12 -16.35
N ALA A 146 6.81 14.55 -17.07
CA ALA A 146 7.61 15.28 -18.05
C ALA A 146 6.82 15.79 -19.26
N ARG A 147 5.78 15.06 -19.67
CA ARG A 147 4.87 15.48 -20.73
C ARG A 147 3.84 16.51 -20.27
N THR A 148 3.61 16.61 -18.95
CA THR A 148 2.61 17.49 -18.34
C THR A 148 3.21 18.81 -17.87
N THR A 149 4.45 18.80 -17.37
CA THR A 149 5.09 20.01 -16.83
C THR A 149 5.20 21.12 -17.86
N ARG A 150 4.93 22.34 -17.42
CA ARG A 150 5.09 23.59 -18.20
C ARG A 150 6.39 24.31 -17.85
N THR A 151 6.95 24.01 -16.71
CA THR A 151 8.16 24.69 -16.19
C THR A 151 9.44 23.91 -16.43
N GLY A 152 9.35 22.61 -16.76
CA GLY A 152 10.47 21.70 -16.79
C GLY A 152 11.06 21.39 -15.41
N LYS A 153 10.33 21.72 -14.35
CA LYS A 153 10.75 21.50 -12.95
C LYS A 153 9.72 20.61 -12.26
N LEU A 154 10.21 19.50 -11.75
CA LEU A 154 9.41 18.50 -11.05
C LEU A 154 9.80 18.45 -9.58
N GLY A 155 8.88 17.98 -8.75
CA GLY A 155 9.11 17.71 -7.34
C GLY A 155 9.02 16.22 -7.02
N PHE A 156 9.73 15.81 -5.97
CA PHE A 156 9.60 14.52 -5.32
C PHE A 156 9.60 14.72 -3.80
N VAL A 157 8.57 14.24 -3.14
CA VAL A 157 8.48 14.20 -1.69
C VAL A 157 8.47 12.75 -1.23
N GLY A 158 9.58 12.29 -0.66
CA GLY A 158 9.72 10.97 -0.06
C GLY A 158 9.36 10.98 1.42
N GLY A 159 8.92 9.84 1.96
CA GLY A 159 8.72 9.65 3.39
C GLY A 159 10.06 9.63 4.14
N MET A 160 10.59 8.45 4.44
CA MET A 160 11.92 8.30 5.01
C MET A 160 13.02 8.41 3.96
N ASP A 161 14.16 8.98 4.34
CA ASP A 161 15.38 9.01 3.53
C ASP A 161 16.12 7.66 3.63
N ILE A 162 15.66 6.69 2.84
CA ILE A 162 16.15 5.30 2.81
C ILE A 162 16.26 4.78 1.38
N PRO A 163 17.10 3.73 1.13
CA PRO A 163 17.31 3.18 -0.22
C PRO A 163 16.01 2.77 -0.92
N LEU A 164 15.03 2.23 -0.20
CA LEU A 164 13.73 1.86 -0.76
C LEU A 164 13.01 3.08 -1.38
N ILE A 165 13.05 4.23 -0.72
CA ILE A 165 12.38 5.45 -1.23
C ILE A 165 13.22 6.11 -2.33
N HIS A 166 14.53 5.94 -2.31
CA HIS A 166 15.38 6.33 -3.44
C HIS A 166 15.08 5.57 -4.74
N ARG A 167 14.56 4.33 -4.66
CA ARG A 167 14.05 3.59 -5.83
C ARG A 167 12.98 4.37 -6.58
N PHE A 168 11.98 4.88 -5.84
CA PHE A 168 10.91 5.71 -6.42
C PHE A 168 11.48 6.98 -7.04
N ALA A 169 12.32 7.70 -6.29
CA ALA A 169 12.91 8.96 -6.76
C ALA A 169 13.77 8.78 -8.02
N THR A 170 14.59 7.72 -8.05
CA THR A 170 15.48 7.44 -9.18
C THR A 170 14.69 7.05 -10.43
N GLY A 171 13.76 6.11 -10.33
CA GLY A 171 12.91 5.74 -11.45
C GLY A 171 12.11 6.93 -12.01
N TYR A 172 11.53 7.76 -11.13
CA TYR A 172 10.80 8.97 -11.50
C TYR A 172 11.67 9.95 -12.31
N GLU A 173 12.87 10.24 -11.81
CA GLU A 173 13.80 11.15 -12.48
C GLU A 173 14.29 10.59 -13.82
N GLU A 174 14.62 9.29 -13.89
CA GLU A 174 15.03 8.64 -15.13
C GLU A 174 13.92 8.67 -16.19
N GLY A 175 12.68 8.34 -15.82
CA GLY A 175 11.53 8.42 -16.71
C GLY A 175 11.28 9.83 -17.22
N ALA A 176 11.41 10.83 -16.35
CA ALA A 176 11.27 12.23 -16.74
C ALA A 176 12.37 12.68 -17.70
N LYS A 177 13.63 12.33 -17.40
CA LYS A 177 14.78 12.67 -18.26
C LYS A 177 14.82 11.92 -19.60
N ALA A 178 14.22 10.74 -19.67
CA ALA A 178 14.05 10.02 -20.94
C ALA A 178 13.14 10.78 -21.92
N VAL A 179 12.21 11.57 -21.41
CA VAL A 179 11.33 12.44 -22.21
C VAL A 179 11.99 13.78 -22.50
N ASN A 180 12.60 14.40 -21.49
CA ASN A 180 13.31 15.67 -21.63
C ASN A 180 14.56 15.72 -20.72
N PRO A 181 15.77 15.59 -21.28
CA PRO A 181 17.02 15.56 -20.52
C PRO A 181 17.28 16.82 -19.66
N ASN A 182 16.64 17.95 -19.97
CA ASN A 182 16.81 19.21 -19.29
C ASN A 182 15.88 19.38 -18.06
N ILE A 183 15.06 18.38 -17.75
CA ILE A 183 14.18 18.43 -16.57
C ILE A 183 15.01 18.42 -15.29
N SER A 184 14.60 19.29 -14.36
CA SER A 184 15.12 19.33 -13.00
C SER A 184 14.14 18.68 -12.04
N VAL A 185 14.62 17.81 -11.12
CA VAL A 185 13.80 17.17 -10.09
C VAL A 185 14.31 17.60 -8.71
N TYR A 186 13.46 18.28 -7.94
CA TYR A 186 13.75 18.62 -6.53
C TYR A 186 13.35 17.45 -5.65
N ARG A 187 14.31 16.85 -4.93
CA ARG A 187 14.06 15.73 -4.02
C ARG A 187 14.12 16.21 -2.57
N ASN A 188 13.09 15.93 -1.79
CA ASN A 188 13.05 16.16 -0.35
C ASN A 188 12.41 14.97 0.35
N PHE A 189 12.79 14.73 1.61
CA PHE A 189 12.27 13.67 2.45
C PHE A 189 11.64 14.26 3.70
N VAL A 190 10.54 13.64 4.16
CA VAL A 190 9.82 14.12 5.37
C VAL A 190 10.68 13.93 6.62
N GLY A 191 11.44 12.83 6.68
CA GLY A 191 12.32 12.58 7.82
C GLY A 191 13.17 11.32 7.67
N VAL A 192 13.76 10.90 8.80
CA VAL A 192 14.65 9.74 8.90
C VAL A 192 14.16 8.69 9.92
N THR A 193 12.95 8.86 10.44
CA THR A 193 12.30 7.97 11.41
C THR A 193 10.90 7.62 10.95
N ASP A 194 10.25 6.64 11.57
CA ASP A 194 8.91 6.16 11.21
C ASP A 194 7.84 7.27 11.24
N SER A 195 8.04 8.34 12.03
CA SER A 195 7.15 9.51 12.01
C SER A 195 7.06 10.19 10.63
N ALA A 196 8.02 9.93 9.74
CA ALA A 196 8.01 10.41 8.36
C ALA A 196 6.82 9.87 7.54
N TRP A 197 6.20 8.79 7.95
CA TRP A 197 5.05 8.20 7.28
C TRP A 197 3.71 8.84 7.67
N ASN A 198 3.68 9.58 8.80
CA ASN A 198 2.46 10.16 9.35
C ASN A 198 2.61 11.63 9.77
N ASN A 199 3.13 12.47 8.85
CA ASN A 199 3.29 13.91 9.07
C ASN A 199 2.85 14.70 7.81
N PRO A 200 1.54 14.80 7.52
CA PRO A 200 1.04 15.52 6.34
C PRO A 200 1.39 17.03 6.37
N GLY A 201 1.52 17.63 7.57
CA GLY A 201 1.98 19.01 7.70
C GLY A 201 3.36 19.23 7.09
N LYS A 202 4.33 18.34 7.38
CA LYS A 202 5.67 18.38 6.81
C LYS A 202 5.67 18.06 5.31
N GLY A 203 4.86 17.10 4.88
CA GLY A 203 4.64 16.80 3.46
C GLY A 203 4.17 18.04 2.68
N LYS A 204 3.20 18.78 3.24
CA LYS A 204 2.71 20.04 2.65
C LYS A 204 3.79 21.12 2.58
N GLU A 205 4.54 21.33 3.66
CA GLU A 205 5.65 22.30 3.72
C GLU A 205 6.66 22.04 2.61
N LEU A 206 7.10 20.79 2.45
CA LEU A 206 8.07 20.40 1.42
C LEU A 206 7.53 20.61 0.01
N ALA A 207 6.27 20.23 -0.25
CA ALA A 207 5.63 20.44 -1.53
C ALA A 207 5.49 21.93 -1.86
N LEU A 208 5.06 22.78 -0.91
CA LEU A 208 4.98 24.23 -1.10
C LEU A 208 6.36 24.83 -1.37
N SER A 209 7.43 24.35 -0.69
CA SER A 209 8.81 24.79 -0.97
C SER A 209 9.23 24.45 -2.41
N GLN A 210 8.87 23.27 -2.92
CA GLN A 210 9.15 22.88 -4.31
C GLN A 210 8.36 23.69 -5.31
N ILE A 211 7.07 23.96 -5.04
CA ILE A 211 6.23 24.86 -5.82
C ILE A 211 6.86 26.27 -5.90
N GLY A 212 7.32 26.80 -4.76
CA GLY A 212 8.01 28.08 -4.69
C GLY A 212 9.31 28.15 -5.52
N LYS A 213 9.95 27.01 -5.81
CA LYS A 213 11.10 26.85 -6.70
C LYS A 213 10.68 26.66 -8.18
N GLY A 214 9.38 26.59 -8.43
CA GLY A 214 8.79 26.46 -9.75
C GLY A 214 8.47 25.03 -10.18
N ALA A 215 8.48 24.04 -9.29
CA ALA A 215 7.97 22.72 -9.60
C ALA A 215 6.45 22.78 -9.80
N ASP A 216 5.93 22.22 -10.88
CA ASP A 216 4.50 22.23 -11.20
C ASP A 216 3.86 20.81 -11.24
N VAL A 217 4.68 19.76 -11.15
CA VAL A 217 4.22 18.37 -10.91
C VAL A 217 5.05 17.77 -9.79
N ILE A 218 4.40 17.25 -8.75
CA ILE A 218 5.04 16.70 -7.56
C ILE A 218 4.63 15.24 -7.38
N PHE A 219 5.61 14.33 -7.41
CA PHE A 219 5.38 12.94 -7.03
C PHE A 219 5.63 12.76 -5.52
N THR A 220 4.69 12.10 -4.83
CA THR A 220 4.82 11.86 -3.39
C THR A 220 4.84 10.36 -3.10
N ALA A 221 5.96 9.86 -2.55
CA ALA A 221 6.14 8.49 -2.06
C ALA A 221 6.36 8.53 -0.54
N ALA A 222 5.31 8.87 0.22
CA ALA A 222 5.41 9.26 1.62
C ALA A 222 4.24 8.79 2.51
N GLY A 223 3.46 7.79 2.09
CA GLY A 223 2.31 7.31 2.85
C GLY A 223 1.33 8.43 3.19
N ASN A 224 0.82 8.45 4.44
CA ASN A 224 -0.10 9.51 4.89
C ASN A 224 0.52 10.92 4.81
N SER A 225 1.83 11.07 4.98
CA SER A 225 2.52 12.35 4.84
C SER A 225 2.38 12.93 3.43
N GLY A 226 2.25 12.06 2.43
CA GLY A 226 2.04 12.45 1.03
C GLY A 226 0.77 13.23 0.81
N LEU A 227 -0.29 13.01 1.60
CA LEU A 227 -1.56 13.76 1.49
C LEU A 227 -1.37 15.27 1.68
N GLY A 228 -0.33 15.69 2.40
CA GLY A 228 0.04 17.10 2.50
C GLY A 228 0.42 17.74 1.16
N ALA A 229 1.02 16.98 0.23
CA ALA A 229 1.33 17.49 -1.10
C ALA A 229 0.07 17.70 -1.95
N PHE A 230 -0.99 16.89 -1.75
CA PHE A 230 -2.30 17.10 -2.38
C PHE A 230 -2.91 18.44 -1.95
N ASP A 231 -2.80 18.77 -0.66
CA ASP A 231 -3.29 20.06 -0.15
C ASP A 231 -2.43 21.23 -0.66
N ALA A 232 -1.12 21.01 -0.86
CA ALA A 232 -0.24 22.04 -1.40
C ALA A 232 -0.59 22.41 -2.85
N VAL A 233 -0.83 21.41 -3.72
CA VAL A 233 -1.19 21.68 -5.12
C VAL A 233 -2.59 22.26 -5.26
N GLU A 234 -3.55 21.87 -4.41
CA GLU A 234 -4.87 22.48 -4.36
C GLU A 234 -4.77 23.96 -3.93
N GLN A 235 -3.94 24.25 -2.92
CA GLN A 235 -3.68 25.62 -2.45
C GLN A 235 -3.03 26.50 -3.53
N ALA A 236 -2.20 25.92 -4.43
CA ALA A 236 -1.64 26.64 -5.55
C ALA A 236 -2.70 27.08 -6.58
N GLY A 237 -3.88 26.45 -6.56
CA GLY A 237 -5.08 26.90 -7.23
C GLY A 237 -5.16 26.55 -8.71
N LYS A 238 -6.09 27.26 -9.38
CA LYS A 238 -6.41 27.08 -10.80
C LYS A 238 -6.03 28.32 -11.61
N GLY A 239 -5.66 28.10 -12.86
CA GLY A 239 -5.45 29.16 -13.82
C GLY A 239 -6.76 29.83 -14.28
N ALA A 240 -6.63 30.82 -15.14
CA ALA A 240 -7.78 31.53 -15.75
C ALA A 240 -8.68 30.61 -16.61
N ASP A 241 -8.15 29.49 -17.07
CA ASP A 241 -8.85 28.44 -17.82
C ASP A 241 -9.62 27.45 -16.91
N GLY A 242 -9.59 27.65 -15.59
CA GLY A 242 -10.22 26.78 -14.61
C GLY A 242 -9.49 25.46 -14.36
N ARG A 243 -8.34 25.20 -14.99
CA ARG A 243 -7.53 24.01 -14.80
C ARG A 243 -6.52 24.21 -13.67
N ALA A 244 -6.14 23.11 -13.00
CA ALA A 244 -5.08 23.14 -12.02
C ALA A 244 -3.78 23.70 -12.61
N THR A 245 -3.10 24.55 -11.85
CA THR A 245 -1.79 25.10 -12.22
C THR A 245 -0.67 24.16 -11.83
N HIS A 246 -0.90 23.31 -10.85
CA HIS A 246 0.05 22.32 -10.30
C HIS A 246 -0.65 20.97 -10.14
N PHE A 247 0.11 19.91 -10.26
CA PHE A 247 -0.39 18.55 -10.13
C PHE A 247 0.40 17.75 -9.10
N VAL A 248 -0.27 16.78 -8.48
CA VAL A 248 0.35 15.77 -7.63
C VAL A 248 0.22 14.40 -8.29
N ILE A 249 1.23 13.54 -8.08
CA ILE A 249 1.20 12.12 -8.38
C ILE A 249 1.17 11.37 -7.07
N GLY A 250 0.15 10.52 -6.90
CA GLY A 250 -0.04 9.67 -5.73
C GLY A 250 0.83 8.40 -5.76
N VAL A 251 0.74 7.59 -4.70
CA VAL A 251 1.55 6.38 -4.53
C VAL A 251 0.76 5.24 -3.90
N ASP A 252 1.20 4.01 -4.14
CA ASP A 252 0.71 2.72 -3.65
C ASP A 252 -0.72 2.41 -4.10
N SER A 253 -1.70 3.13 -3.58
CA SER A 253 -3.11 3.02 -3.97
C SER A 253 -3.47 4.00 -5.08
N ASN A 254 -4.59 3.75 -5.79
CA ASN A 254 -5.17 4.76 -6.66
C ASN A 254 -5.75 5.91 -5.82
N GLN A 255 -5.06 7.03 -5.82
CA GLN A 255 -5.40 8.24 -5.07
C GLN A 255 -6.07 9.32 -5.94
N ASN A 256 -6.41 9.02 -7.21
CA ASN A 256 -6.92 10.01 -8.16
C ASN A 256 -8.20 10.70 -7.66
N MET A 257 -9.03 9.99 -6.89
CA MET A 257 -10.28 10.50 -6.31
C MET A 257 -10.07 11.46 -5.12
N VAL A 258 -8.86 11.55 -4.56
CA VAL A 258 -8.61 12.35 -3.33
C VAL A 258 -8.79 13.83 -3.61
N LYS A 259 -8.27 14.32 -4.74
CA LYS A 259 -8.40 15.72 -5.20
C LYS A 259 -8.65 15.73 -6.72
N PRO A 260 -9.88 15.50 -7.18
CA PRO A 260 -10.19 15.45 -8.61
C PRO A 260 -9.75 16.71 -9.35
N GLY A 261 -9.05 16.52 -10.46
CA GLY A 261 -8.49 17.60 -11.28
C GLY A 261 -7.13 18.14 -10.83
N TYR A 262 -6.60 17.70 -9.67
CA TYR A 262 -5.26 18.02 -9.19
C TYR A 262 -4.34 16.79 -9.16
N VAL A 263 -4.90 15.58 -9.11
CA VAL A 263 -4.13 14.33 -9.15
C VAL A 263 -3.94 13.91 -10.58
N LEU A 264 -2.70 13.99 -11.07
CA LEU A 264 -2.36 13.65 -12.45
C LEU A 264 -2.47 12.15 -12.70
N THR A 265 -1.96 11.35 -11.78
CA THR A 265 -2.03 9.89 -11.74
C THR A 265 -1.56 9.41 -10.37
N SER A 266 -1.56 8.09 -10.15
CA SER A 266 -0.92 7.47 -8.99
C SER A 266 0.01 6.36 -9.46
N MET A 267 1.23 6.29 -8.93
CA MET A 267 2.11 5.13 -9.08
C MET A 267 1.58 4.02 -8.17
N VAL A 268 0.83 3.11 -8.76
CA VAL A 268 0.17 2.03 -8.03
C VAL A 268 1.17 0.91 -7.76
N LYS A 269 1.25 0.49 -6.49
CA LYS A 269 2.00 -0.66 -6.02
C LYS A 269 1.01 -1.68 -5.49
N ARG A 270 0.90 -2.82 -6.16
CA ARG A 270 -0.15 -3.80 -5.96
C ARG A 270 0.08 -4.68 -4.73
N VAL A 271 0.27 -4.01 -3.58
CA VAL A 271 0.33 -4.68 -2.26
C VAL A 271 -0.95 -5.47 -2.00
N ASP A 272 -2.09 -4.96 -2.45
CA ASP A 272 -3.39 -5.63 -2.39
C ASP A 272 -3.38 -7.01 -3.05
N ASN A 273 -2.81 -7.12 -4.25
CA ASN A 273 -2.70 -8.40 -4.94
C ASN A 273 -1.69 -9.32 -4.26
N ALA A 274 -0.49 -8.81 -3.93
CA ALA A 274 0.55 -9.63 -3.30
C ALA A 274 0.09 -10.23 -1.97
N VAL A 275 -0.63 -9.45 -1.16
CA VAL A 275 -1.21 -9.89 0.12
C VAL A 275 -2.34 -10.89 -0.12
N TYR A 276 -3.22 -10.65 -1.07
CA TYR A 276 -4.27 -11.61 -1.43
C TYR A 276 -3.69 -12.94 -1.89
N ASP A 277 -2.68 -12.89 -2.76
CA ASP A 277 -2.08 -14.08 -3.36
C ASP A 277 -1.38 -14.96 -2.31
N ILE A 278 -0.63 -14.37 -1.36
CA ILE A 278 0.00 -15.16 -0.30
C ILE A 278 -1.02 -15.79 0.65
N VAL A 279 -2.13 -15.12 0.95
CA VAL A 279 -3.24 -15.70 1.71
C VAL A 279 -3.87 -16.87 0.95
N ASN A 280 -4.09 -16.71 -0.35
CA ASN A 280 -4.62 -17.76 -1.22
C ASN A 280 -3.68 -18.97 -1.31
N ASP A 281 -2.37 -18.74 -1.32
CA ASP A 281 -1.39 -19.83 -1.32
C ASP A 281 -1.38 -20.60 0.01
N VAL A 282 -1.49 -19.92 1.14
CA VAL A 282 -1.66 -20.58 2.44
C VAL A 282 -2.95 -21.41 2.47
N LYS A 283 -4.07 -20.86 2.03
CA LYS A 283 -5.36 -21.57 1.98
C LYS A 283 -5.29 -22.84 1.13
N ASN A 284 -4.57 -22.79 0.01
CA ASN A 284 -4.42 -23.92 -0.90
C ASN A 284 -3.22 -24.81 -0.60
N LYS A 285 -2.55 -24.60 0.57
CA LYS A 285 -1.36 -25.37 1.00
C LYS A 285 -0.20 -25.30 -0.01
N ARG A 286 -0.04 -24.15 -0.66
CA ARG A 286 1.00 -23.86 -1.66
C ARG A 286 1.98 -22.80 -1.18
N PHE A 287 1.91 -22.41 0.10
CA PHE A 287 2.81 -21.40 0.64
C PHE A 287 4.27 -21.75 0.35
N GLN A 288 5.02 -20.77 -0.12
CA GLN A 288 6.47 -20.83 -0.33
C GLN A 288 7.11 -19.61 0.32
N GLY A 289 8.08 -19.85 1.20
CA GLY A 289 8.94 -18.80 1.71
C GLY A 289 9.92 -18.31 0.64
N GLY A 290 10.73 -17.30 1.00
CA GLY A 290 11.70 -16.69 0.11
C GLY A 290 11.21 -15.40 -0.55
N ILE A 291 11.92 -14.93 -1.57
CA ILE A 291 11.71 -13.60 -2.15
C ILE A 291 10.76 -13.70 -3.35
N HIS A 292 9.61 -13.03 -3.25
CA HIS A 292 8.62 -12.86 -4.30
C HIS A 292 8.71 -11.45 -4.85
N VAL A 293 9.12 -11.31 -6.11
CA VAL A 293 9.35 -10.01 -6.75
C VAL A 293 8.19 -9.66 -7.69
N PHE A 294 7.65 -8.46 -7.53
CA PHE A 294 6.51 -7.92 -8.27
C PHE A 294 6.93 -6.69 -9.07
N GLY A 295 7.08 -6.83 -10.37
CA GLY A 295 7.41 -5.76 -11.32
C GLY A 295 6.26 -5.48 -12.29
N LEU A 296 6.54 -4.73 -13.35
CA LEU A 296 5.59 -4.49 -14.45
C LEU A 296 5.18 -5.78 -15.16
N ASP A 297 6.06 -6.77 -15.19
CA ASP A 297 5.86 -8.09 -15.80
C ASP A 297 4.78 -8.94 -15.11
N LYS A 298 4.50 -8.63 -13.83
CA LYS A 298 3.49 -9.29 -13.00
C LYS A 298 2.38 -8.34 -12.55
N ASP A 299 2.24 -7.19 -13.20
CA ASP A 299 1.32 -6.13 -12.77
C ASP A 299 1.47 -5.74 -11.29
N GLY A 300 2.69 -5.91 -10.74
CA GLY A 300 2.99 -5.57 -9.35
C GLY A 300 3.15 -4.08 -9.12
N VAL A 301 3.49 -3.33 -10.16
CA VAL A 301 3.51 -1.86 -10.18
C VAL A 301 2.86 -1.36 -11.47
N ALA A 302 2.21 -0.20 -11.41
CA ALA A 302 1.50 0.39 -12.54
C ALA A 302 1.35 1.90 -12.35
N PHE A 303 0.71 2.59 -13.30
CA PHE A 303 0.09 3.90 -13.08
C PHE A 303 -1.42 3.78 -13.17
N SER A 304 -2.16 4.64 -12.45
CA SER A 304 -3.62 4.63 -12.48
C SER A 304 -4.17 5.52 -13.58
N LEU A 305 -5.24 5.05 -14.23
CA LEU A 305 -6.01 5.82 -15.20
C LEU A 305 -7.50 5.54 -14.96
N ASP A 306 -8.28 6.59 -14.68
CA ASP A 306 -9.71 6.50 -14.44
C ASP A 306 -10.44 7.81 -14.82
N GLN A 307 -11.72 7.92 -14.50
CA GLN A 307 -12.54 9.08 -14.82
C GLN A 307 -12.03 10.41 -14.23
N TYR A 308 -11.22 10.37 -13.16
CA TYR A 308 -10.74 11.57 -12.47
C TYR A 308 -9.52 12.19 -13.12
N ASN A 309 -8.68 11.38 -13.79
CA ASN A 309 -7.43 11.84 -14.37
C ASN A 309 -7.32 11.64 -15.87
N GLN A 310 -8.15 10.81 -16.50
CA GLN A 310 -8.15 10.62 -17.94
C GLN A 310 -8.22 11.95 -18.74
N PRO A 311 -9.01 12.97 -18.33
CA PRO A 311 -9.04 14.26 -19.01
C PRO A 311 -7.77 15.11 -18.85
N LEU A 312 -6.87 14.74 -17.94
CA LEU A 312 -5.64 15.48 -17.62
C LEU A 312 -4.44 15.03 -18.46
N ILE A 313 -4.49 13.81 -19.04
CA ILE A 313 -3.39 13.19 -19.74
C ILE A 313 -3.75 13.04 -21.22
N ASP A 314 -2.92 13.60 -22.10
CA ASP A 314 -3.13 13.44 -23.54
C ASP A 314 -3.05 11.96 -23.96
N PRO A 315 -3.96 11.45 -24.79
CA PRO A 315 -3.93 10.06 -25.24
C PRO A 315 -2.62 9.64 -25.91
N SER A 316 -1.90 10.55 -26.56
CA SER A 316 -0.59 10.26 -27.15
C SER A 316 0.47 9.97 -26.09
N VAL A 317 0.40 10.64 -24.94
CA VAL A 317 1.27 10.36 -23.80
C VAL A 317 1.04 8.96 -23.24
N LEU A 318 -0.23 8.54 -23.15
CA LEU A 318 -0.58 7.19 -22.68
C LEU A 318 0.00 6.12 -23.63
N GLN A 319 -0.05 6.34 -24.94
CA GLN A 319 0.54 5.41 -25.92
C GLN A 319 2.08 5.32 -25.77
N GLU A 320 2.74 6.46 -25.55
CA GLU A 320 4.19 6.51 -25.35
C GLU A 320 4.60 5.77 -24.06
N VAL A 321 3.88 6.00 -22.97
CA VAL A 321 4.12 5.37 -21.67
C VAL A 321 3.88 3.86 -21.71
N GLU A 322 2.81 3.41 -22.42
CA GLU A 322 2.56 1.98 -22.59
C GLU A 322 3.63 1.32 -23.45
N ALA A 323 4.12 2.00 -24.50
CA ALA A 323 5.25 1.51 -25.28
C ALA A 323 6.54 1.37 -24.42
N ALA A 324 6.79 2.32 -23.54
CA ALA A 324 7.91 2.25 -22.59
C ALA A 324 7.72 1.11 -21.58
N ARG A 325 6.49 0.92 -21.06
CA ARG A 325 6.15 -0.22 -20.20
C ARG A 325 6.53 -1.55 -20.86
N GLN A 326 6.14 -1.76 -22.11
CA GLN A 326 6.47 -2.97 -22.84
C GLN A 326 7.98 -3.15 -23.04
N LYS A 327 8.72 -2.06 -23.30
CA LYS A 327 10.19 -2.11 -23.42
C LYS A 327 10.88 -2.44 -22.11
N ILE A 328 10.37 -1.93 -20.96
CA ILE A 328 10.90 -2.29 -19.63
C ILE A 328 10.65 -3.78 -19.36
N ILE A 329 9.45 -4.29 -19.62
CA ILE A 329 9.12 -5.71 -19.45
C ILE A 329 10.03 -6.62 -20.28
N LYS A 330 10.35 -6.22 -21.51
CA LYS A 330 11.27 -6.95 -22.40
C LYS A 330 12.75 -6.78 -22.06
N GLY A 331 13.10 -5.88 -21.11
CA GLY A 331 14.49 -5.56 -20.76
C GLY A 331 15.20 -4.65 -21.77
N GLU A 332 14.49 -4.07 -22.76
CA GLU A 332 15.03 -3.09 -23.70
C GLU A 332 15.31 -1.72 -23.06
N ILE A 333 14.53 -1.37 -22.02
CA ILE A 333 14.81 -0.25 -21.12
C ILE A 333 15.11 -0.84 -19.76
N GLN A 334 16.30 -0.54 -19.25
CA GLN A 334 16.73 -0.90 -17.90
C GLN A 334 16.62 0.35 -17.02
N VAL A 335 15.69 0.31 -16.07
CA VAL A 335 15.53 1.37 -15.07
C VAL A 335 16.45 1.05 -13.89
N THR A 336 17.22 2.04 -13.42
CA THR A 336 18.15 1.85 -12.32
C THR A 336 17.41 1.49 -11.03
N ASP A 337 17.77 0.36 -10.45
CA ASP A 337 17.35 -0.02 -9.11
C ASP A 337 18.34 0.54 -8.09
N ALA A 338 17.93 1.58 -7.34
CA ALA A 338 18.78 2.21 -6.32
C ALA A 338 19.13 1.28 -5.15
N MET A 339 18.52 0.08 -5.06
CA MET A 339 18.86 -0.94 -4.07
C MET A 339 19.73 -2.07 -4.64
N ALA A 340 19.94 -2.13 -5.97
CA ALA A 340 20.86 -3.11 -6.55
C ALA A 340 22.31 -2.77 -6.14
N LYS A 341 23.03 -3.80 -5.69
CA LYS A 341 24.45 -3.68 -5.33
C LYS A 341 25.32 -3.90 -6.55
#